data_52ed8bb9da465ee678d8ebfee9ad8acc
#
_entry.id   52ed8bb9da465ee678d8ebfee9ad8acc
#
_cell.length_a   1.000
_cell.length_b   1.000
_cell.length_c   1.000
_cell.angle_alpha   90.00
_cell.angle_beta   90.00
_cell.angle_gamma   90.00
#
_symmetry.space_group_name_H-M   'P 1'
#
loop_
_entity.id
_entity.type
_entity.pdbx_description
1 polymer ?
#
loop_
_entity_poly.entity_id
_entity_poly.type
_entity_poly.pdbx_seq_one_letter_code
_entity_poly.pdbx_strand_id
1 'polypeptide(L)'
;AAIRAKQMDPKQKVVVFEKGDMKYSGCIARGMDAMNIVSIPGTEETPELYVETNGEACQGIMDEPVNYVMAQRTWAVMQELIDWGVCFPVDEKGEYDKLQIHNKGKFCITMKEPELKTILAAKAHEYGAEVYNRIMTLRLLKDGDRVCGAVGINVRTGEIVVCKAKSVILCSGGTARFGLPENGYLYGVYDFPGNTGDGYVMAYRAGAELSGFEYTLVYYIIKDINAPLLYITLTRGAHLLNAFAQ
;
A
#
# COMPACT_ATOMS: atom_id res chain seq x y z
N ALA A 1 -7.57 -7.28 -0.71
CA ALA A 1 -8.90 -7.32 -1.36
C ALA A 1 -9.24 -8.75 -1.81
N ALA A 2 -8.45 -9.40 -2.69
CA ALA A 2 -8.77 -10.72 -3.24
C ALA A 2 -8.97 -11.80 -2.17
N ILE A 3 -8.07 -11.89 -1.19
CA ILE A 3 -8.18 -12.83 -0.07
C ILE A 3 -9.50 -12.61 0.69
N ARG A 4 -9.79 -11.36 1.06
CA ARG A 4 -11.00 -11.04 1.81
C ARG A 4 -12.27 -11.38 1.03
N ALA A 5 -12.30 -11.13 -0.28
CA ALA A 5 -13.43 -11.51 -1.12
C ALA A 5 -13.66 -13.03 -1.12
N LYS A 6 -12.58 -13.82 -1.20
CA LYS A 6 -12.65 -15.28 -1.13
C LYS A 6 -12.98 -15.82 0.26
N GLN A 7 -12.56 -15.13 1.33
CA GLN A 7 -12.97 -15.49 2.71
C GLN A 7 -14.46 -15.26 2.93
N MET A 8 -15.02 -14.19 2.35
CA MET A 8 -16.46 -13.87 2.48
C MET A 8 -17.34 -14.83 1.66
N ASP A 9 -16.89 -15.19 0.47
CA ASP A 9 -17.56 -16.17 -0.39
C ASP A 9 -16.53 -17.00 -1.17
N PRO A 10 -16.20 -18.21 -0.72
CA PRO A 10 -15.27 -19.10 -1.41
C PRO A 10 -15.66 -19.44 -2.85
N LYS A 11 -16.96 -19.37 -3.19
CA LYS A 11 -17.48 -19.64 -4.54
C LYS A 11 -17.32 -18.45 -5.48
N GLN A 12 -17.11 -17.26 -4.94
CA GLN A 12 -16.92 -16.05 -5.74
C GLN A 12 -15.70 -16.21 -6.64
N LYS A 13 -15.89 -16.00 -7.95
CA LYS A 13 -14.75 -15.92 -8.88
C LYS A 13 -14.05 -14.59 -8.67
N VAL A 14 -12.76 -14.64 -8.30
CA VAL A 14 -11.92 -13.47 -8.07
C VAL A 14 -10.72 -13.53 -9.00
N VAL A 15 -10.56 -12.50 -9.83
CA VAL A 15 -9.46 -12.35 -10.80
C VAL A 15 -8.61 -11.15 -10.40
N VAL A 16 -7.30 -11.30 -10.44
CA VAL A 16 -6.33 -10.25 -10.18
C VAL A 16 -5.51 -9.99 -11.44
N PHE A 17 -5.55 -8.76 -11.95
CA PHE A 17 -4.62 -8.28 -12.97
C PHE A 17 -3.46 -7.56 -12.28
N GLU A 18 -2.24 -8.01 -12.53
CA GLU A 18 -1.02 -7.43 -12.00
C GLU A 18 -0.10 -7.01 -13.14
N LYS A 19 0.27 -5.72 -13.17
CA LYS A 19 1.14 -5.16 -14.22
C LYS A 19 2.53 -5.78 -14.25
N GLY A 20 3.06 -6.11 -13.09
CA GLY A 20 4.34 -6.78 -12.94
C GLY A 20 4.18 -8.26 -12.58
N ASP A 21 4.64 -8.60 -11.40
CA ASP A 21 4.51 -9.92 -10.79
C ASP A 21 3.99 -9.77 -9.37
N MET A 22 2.91 -10.48 -9.03
CA MET A 22 2.25 -10.31 -7.73
C MET A 22 3.17 -10.56 -6.54
N LYS A 23 4.22 -11.37 -6.69
CA LYS A 23 5.20 -11.64 -5.62
C LYS A 23 6.22 -10.50 -5.44
N TYR A 24 6.59 -9.81 -6.53
CA TYR A 24 7.80 -8.99 -6.57
C TYR A 24 7.57 -7.53 -6.96
N SER A 25 6.36 -7.15 -7.35
CA SER A 25 6.04 -5.77 -7.72
C SER A 25 5.33 -5.00 -6.61
N GLY A 26 5.37 -3.68 -6.71
CA GLY A 26 4.76 -2.77 -5.75
C GLY A 26 5.65 -2.46 -4.54
N CYS A 27 5.20 -1.49 -3.73
CA CYS A 27 5.97 -0.97 -2.61
C CYS A 27 6.26 -2.02 -1.54
N ILE A 28 5.29 -2.88 -1.23
CA ILE A 28 5.45 -3.94 -0.22
C ILE A 28 6.61 -4.89 -0.56
N ALA A 29 6.87 -5.15 -1.85
CA ALA A 29 7.95 -6.03 -2.28
C ALA A 29 9.34 -5.38 -2.22
N ARG A 30 9.44 -4.13 -1.74
CA ARG A 30 10.70 -3.35 -1.74
C ARG A 30 11.31 -3.14 -0.38
N GLY A 31 10.87 -3.89 0.63
CA GLY A 31 11.40 -3.82 1.97
C GLY A 31 10.54 -2.96 2.89
N MET A 32 9.32 -3.39 3.14
CA MET A 32 8.54 -2.89 4.28
C MET A 32 9.03 -3.59 5.54
N ASP A 33 9.48 -2.82 6.50
CA ASP A 33 9.96 -3.32 7.80
C ASP A 33 9.05 -2.95 8.95
N ALA A 34 7.97 -2.22 8.70
CA ALA A 34 7.00 -1.79 9.69
C ALA A 34 5.64 -1.48 9.05
N MET A 35 4.60 -1.49 9.85
CA MET A 35 3.27 -1.05 9.46
C MET A 35 2.54 -0.36 10.61
N ASN A 36 1.63 0.54 10.28
CA ASN A 36 0.80 1.20 11.27
C ASN A 36 -0.24 0.22 11.82
N ILE A 37 -0.12 -0.08 13.10
CA ILE A 37 -1.06 -0.89 13.87
C ILE A 37 -1.60 -0.05 15.01
N VAL A 38 -2.88 0.11 15.02
CA VAL A 38 -3.65 0.87 16.01
C VAL A 38 -4.53 -0.11 16.79
N SER A 39 -5.08 0.33 17.89
CA SER A 39 -6.02 -0.45 18.71
C SER A 39 -5.42 -1.75 19.27
N ILE A 40 -4.12 -1.75 19.58
CA ILE A 40 -3.50 -2.85 20.33
C ILE A 40 -4.10 -2.87 21.73
N PRO A 41 -4.64 -4.01 22.20
CA PRO A 41 -5.23 -4.09 23.52
C PRO A 41 -4.26 -3.68 24.63
N GLY A 42 -4.73 -2.82 25.56
CA GLY A 42 -3.91 -2.34 26.69
C GLY A 42 -2.97 -1.20 26.37
N THR A 43 -3.03 -0.62 25.19
CA THR A 43 -2.25 0.57 24.83
C THR A 43 -3.11 1.82 24.71
N GLU A 44 -2.45 2.99 24.68
CA GLU A 44 -3.11 4.29 24.53
C GLU A 44 -3.31 4.71 23.07
N GLU A 45 -2.81 3.92 22.13
CA GLU A 45 -2.91 4.19 20.70
C GLU A 45 -4.31 3.85 20.19
N THR A 46 -5.22 4.82 20.25
CA THR A 46 -6.61 4.70 19.81
C THR A 46 -6.84 5.12 18.37
N PRO A 47 -7.93 4.69 17.72
CA PRO A 47 -8.31 5.17 16.40
C PRO A 47 -8.51 6.69 16.34
N GLU A 48 -9.05 7.29 17.42
CA GLU A 48 -9.25 8.74 17.55
C GLU A 48 -7.91 9.47 17.51
N LEU A 49 -6.94 9.03 18.31
CA LEU A 49 -5.59 9.60 18.33
C LEU A 49 -4.89 9.45 16.97
N TYR A 50 -5.11 8.33 16.29
CA TYR A 50 -4.54 8.10 14.95
C TYR A 50 -5.12 9.06 13.91
N VAL A 51 -6.44 9.27 13.92
CA VAL A 51 -7.13 10.22 13.03
C VAL A 51 -6.69 11.66 13.32
N GLU A 52 -6.65 12.06 14.58
CA GLU A 52 -6.17 13.38 14.99
C GLU A 52 -4.74 13.64 14.47
N THR A 53 -3.83 12.70 14.71
CA THR A 53 -2.43 12.81 14.32
C THR A 53 -2.25 12.92 12.80
N ASN A 54 -2.97 12.11 12.04
CA ASN A 54 -2.92 12.17 10.58
C ASN A 54 -3.59 13.43 10.05
N GLY A 55 -4.70 13.88 10.66
CA GLY A 55 -5.36 15.14 10.32
C GLY A 55 -4.43 16.32 10.48
N GLU A 56 -3.68 16.39 11.58
CA GLU A 56 -2.65 17.42 11.77
C GLU A 56 -1.56 17.34 10.67
N ALA A 57 -1.05 16.14 10.36
CA ALA A 57 -0.01 15.95 9.35
C ALA A 57 -0.48 16.34 7.95
N CYS A 58 -1.73 16.05 7.61
CA CYS A 58 -2.34 16.38 6.32
C CYS A 58 -3.05 17.73 6.30
N GLN A 59 -2.92 18.54 7.35
CA GLN A 59 -3.56 19.86 7.48
C GLN A 59 -5.09 19.80 7.26
N GLY A 60 -5.74 18.74 7.71
CA GLY A 60 -7.17 18.50 7.57
C GLY A 60 -7.61 17.92 6.21
N ILE A 61 -6.71 17.73 5.27
CA ILE A 61 -7.04 17.21 3.94
C ILE A 61 -7.01 15.68 3.97
N MET A 62 -8.02 15.07 4.58
CA MET A 62 -8.17 13.63 4.57
C MET A 62 -9.62 13.20 4.83
N ASP A 63 -9.95 11.97 4.46
CA ASP A 63 -11.22 11.32 4.81
C ASP A 63 -11.09 10.68 6.21
N GLU A 64 -11.49 11.42 7.25
CA GLU A 64 -11.40 10.96 8.63
C GLU A 64 -12.19 9.67 8.90
N PRO A 65 -13.46 9.51 8.46
CA PRO A 65 -14.20 8.26 8.61
C PRO A 65 -13.48 7.04 8.04
N VAL A 66 -12.88 7.16 6.87
CA VAL A 66 -12.12 6.07 6.26
C VAL A 66 -10.88 5.73 7.08
N ASN A 67 -10.13 6.74 7.52
CA ASN A 67 -8.95 6.56 8.38
C ASN A 67 -9.32 5.91 9.71
N TYR A 68 -10.44 6.31 10.30
CA TYR A 68 -10.95 5.74 11.56
C TYR A 68 -11.26 4.25 11.41
N VAL A 69 -12.03 3.87 10.39
CA VAL A 69 -12.37 2.45 10.13
C VAL A 69 -11.13 1.62 9.83
N MET A 70 -10.15 2.18 9.12
CA MET A 70 -8.86 1.52 8.90
C MET A 70 -8.14 1.27 10.23
N ALA A 71 -8.00 2.31 11.06
CA ALA A 71 -7.33 2.21 12.35
C ALA A 71 -7.95 1.14 13.25
N GLN A 72 -9.28 1.09 13.34
CA GLN A 72 -9.99 0.07 14.12
C GLN A 72 -9.68 -1.37 13.71
N ARG A 73 -9.32 -1.60 12.44
CA ARG A 73 -9.13 -2.95 11.90
C ARG A 73 -7.69 -3.43 11.89
N THR A 74 -6.73 -2.53 12.10
CA THR A 74 -5.31 -2.86 11.92
C THR A 74 -4.82 -3.97 12.86
N TRP A 75 -5.28 -3.98 14.11
CA TRP A 75 -4.95 -5.04 15.06
C TRP A 75 -5.41 -6.42 14.60
N ALA A 76 -6.67 -6.55 14.20
CA ALA A 76 -7.21 -7.82 13.70
C ALA A 76 -6.48 -8.28 12.43
N VAL A 77 -6.11 -7.35 11.54
CA VAL A 77 -5.32 -7.66 10.35
C VAL A 77 -3.91 -8.13 10.72
N MET A 78 -3.27 -7.50 11.70
CA MET A 78 -1.96 -7.93 12.19
C MET A 78 -2.01 -9.36 12.73
N GLN A 79 -3.04 -9.72 13.51
CA GLN A 79 -3.20 -11.08 14.01
C GLN A 79 -3.35 -12.10 12.86
N GLU A 80 -4.14 -11.76 11.84
CA GLU A 80 -4.28 -12.60 10.65
C GLU A 80 -2.94 -12.76 9.91
N LEU A 81 -2.12 -11.71 9.81
CA LEU A 81 -0.78 -11.78 9.23
C LEU A 81 0.16 -12.66 10.05
N ILE A 82 0.10 -12.60 11.38
CA ILE A 82 0.86 -13.49 12.28
C ILE A 82 0.47 -14.94 12.03
N ASP A 83 -0.82 -15.24 11.94
CA ASP A 83 -1.34 -16.59 11.64
C ASP A 83 -0.87 -17.10 10.26
N TRP A 84 -0.57 -16.20 9.34
CA TRP A 84 0.00 -16.54 8.04
C TRP A 84 1.53 -16.63 8.02
N GLY A 85 2.18 -16.39 9.17
CA GLY A 85 3.62 -16.54 9.33
C GLY A 85 4.41 -15.24 9.20
N VAL A 86 3.76 -14.07 9.15
CA VAL A 86 4.48 -12.79 9.21
C VAL A 86 4.99 -12.56 10.63
N CYS A 87 6.30 -12.30 10.77
CA CYS A 87 6.94 -12.12 12.06
C CYS A 87 6.92 -10.64 12.48
N PHE A 88 6.26 -10.38 13.61
CA PHE A 88 6.35 -9.11 14.33
C PHE A 88 7.17 -9.34 15.60
N PRO A 89 8.40 -8.81 15.69
CA PRO A 89 9.26 -9.04 16.83
C PRO A 89 8.66 -8.50 18.14
N VAL A 90 8.85 -9.24 19.21
CA VAL A 90 8.55 -8.82 20.57
C VAL A 90 9.83 -8.87 21.41
N ASP A 91 9.89 -8.05 22.44
CA ASP A 91 10.95 -8.06 23.42
C ASP A 91 10.79 -9.21 24.45
N GLU A 92 11.66 -9.24 25.46
CA GLU A 92 11.64 -10.25 26.53
C GLU A 92 10.37 -10.20 27.40
N LYS A 93 9.63 -9.09 27.37
CA LYS A 93 8.35 -8.90 28.06
C LYS A 93 7.14 -9.21 27.21
N GLY A 94 7.35 -9.54 25.93
CA GLY A 94 6.29 -9.78 24.97
C GLY A 94 5.71 -8.50 24.35
N GLU A 95 6.38 -7.35 24.49
CA GLU A 95 5.95 -6.10 23.91
C GLU A 95 6.50 -5.93 22.48
N TYR A 96 5.65 -5.45 21.56
CA TYR A 96 6.05 -5.17 20.19
C TYR A 96 6.99 -3.97 20.11
N ASP A 97 7.97 -4.03 19.21
CA ASP A 97 8.86 -2.90 18.92
C ASP A 97 8.09 -1.82 18.16
N LYS A 98 7.82 -0.71 18.85
CA LYS A 98 7.00 0.42 18.38
C LYS A 98 7.87 1.61 18.00
N LEU A 99 7.67 2.13 16.81
CA LEU A 99 8.32 3.34 16.31
C LEU A 99 7.36 4.53 16.36
N GLN A 100 7.85 5.66 16.83
CA GLN A 100 7.15 6.92 16.73
C GLN A 100 7.55 7.60 15.42
N ILE A 101 6.71 7.49 14.41
CA ILE A 101 6.88 8.12 13.09
C ILE A 101 5.91 9.28 12.87
N HIS A 102 4.90 9.37 13.71
CA HIS A 102 3.91 10.45 13.74
C HIS A 102 4.22 11.43 14.86
N ASN A 103 3.63 12.61 14.79
CA ASN A 103 3.80 13.64 15.82
C ASN A 103 3.34 13.16 17.20
N LYS A 104 2.29 12.34 17.24
CA LYS A 104 1.73 11.75 18.46
C LYS A 104 1.55 10.25 18.25
N GLY A 105 1.64 9.47 19.33
CA GLY A 105 1.42 8.04 19.33
C GLY A 105 2.54 7.20 18.67
N LYS A 106 2.64 5.95 19.07
CA LYS A 106 3.60 4.96 18.55
C LYS A 106 2.86 3.88 17.76
N PHE A 107 2.32 4.26 16.63
CA PHE A 107 1.49 3.36 15.83
C PHE A 107 2.26 2.41 14.94
N CYS A 108 3.53 2.70 14.66
CA CYS A 108 4.31 1.92 13.69
C CYS A 108 4.98 0.74 14.38
N ILE A 109 4.51 -0.47 14.08
CA ILE A 109 5.04 -1.72 14.63
C ILE A 109 6.02 -2.31 13.63
N THR A 110 7.22 -2.65 14.10
CA THR A 110 8.23 -3.28 13.25
C THR A 110 7.86 -4.72 12.92
N MET A 111 8.25 -5.17 11.75
CA MET A 111 8.11 -6.55 11.32
C MET A 111 9.40 -7.06 10.69
N LYS A 112 9.64 -8.35 10.75
CA LYS A 112 10.73 -9.00 10.01
C LYS A 112 10.25 -9.31 8.60
N GLU A 113 10.68 -8.48 7.70
CA GLU A 113 10.53 -8.61 6.27
C GLU A 113 11.80 -9.35 5.72
N PRO A 114 11.83 -10.01 4.56
CA PRO A 114 11.14 -9.58 3.33
C PRO A 114 9.94 -10.42 2.88
N GLU A 115 9.42 -11.32 3.65
CA GLU A 115 8.49 -12.35 3.19
C GLU A 115 7.03 -11.91 3.02
N LEU A 116 6.64 -10.73 3.51
CA LEU A 116 5.24 -10.27 3.51
C LEU A 116 4.57 -10.39 2.14
N LYS A 117 5.21 -9.90 1.08
CA LYS A 117 4.62 -9.93 -0.26
C LYS A 117 4.45 -11.33 -0.80
N THR A 118 5.41 -12.20 -0.55
CA THR A 118 5.37 -13.61 -0.99
C THR A 118 4.33 -14.40 -0.20
N ILE A 119 4.21 -14.15 1.11
CA ILE A 119 3.16 -14.73 1.96
C ILE A 119 1.77 -14.31 1.45
N LEU A 120 1.54 -13.02 1.23
CA LEU A 120 0.26 -12.52 0.72
C LEU A 120 -0.09 -13.09 -0.65
N ALA A 121 0.90 -13.25 -1.54
CA ALA A 121 0.71 -13.84 -2.85
C ALA A 121 0.36 -15.33 -2.74
N ALA A 122 1.05 -16.07 -1.88
CA ALA A 122 0.75 -17.48 -1.62
C ALA A 122 -0.66 -17.65 -1.05
N LYS A 123 -1.04 -16.83 -0.08
CA LYS A 123 -2.39 -16.84 0.51
C LYS A 123 -3.48 -16.49 -0.51
N ALA A 124 -3.24 -15.54 -1.41
CA ALA A 124 -4.20 -15.23 -2.47
C ALA A 124 -4.47 -16.45 -3.38
N HIS A 125 -3.43 -17.21 -3.73
CA HIS A 125 -3.57 -18.46 -4.48
C HIS A 125 -4.24 -19.56 -3.66
N GLU A 126 -3.86 -19.74 -2.38
CA GLU A 126 -4.44 -20.73 -1.47
C GLU A 126 -5.96 -20.52 -1.32
N TYR A 127 -6.42 -19.28 -1.22
CA TYR A 127 -7.85 -18.93 -1.19
C TYR A 127 -8.53 -19.01 -2.57
N GLY A 128 -7.79 -19.34 -3.63
CA GLY A 128 -8.35 -19.58 -4.96
C GLY A 128 -8.59 -18.31 -5.79
N ALA A 129 -7.79 -17.26 -5.60
CA ALA A 129 -7.78 -16.13 -6.52
C ALA A 129 -7.02 -16.50 -7.80
N GLU A 130 -7.59 -16.19 -8.96
CA GLU A 130 -6.93 -16.35 -10.27
C GLU A 130 -6.05 -15.12 -10.53
N VAL A 131 -4.74 -15.30 -10.63
CA VAL A 131 -3.80 -14.19 -10.82
C VAL A 131 -3.20 -14.22 -12.22
N TYR A 132 -3.35 -13.11 -12.93
CA TYR A 132 -2.76 -12.87 -14.24
C TYR A 132 -1.67 -11.81 -14.12
N ASN A 133 -0.43 -12.25 -14.02
CA ASN A 133 0.75 -11.39 -14.03
C ASN A 133 1.02 -10.81 -15.43
N ARG A 134 1.72 -9.69 -15.48
CA ARG A 134 2.10 -8.99 -16.72
C ARG A 134 0.91 -8.40 -17.48
N ILE A 135 -0.22 -8.21 -16.82
CA ILE A 135 -1.39 -7.56 -17.42
C ILE A 135 -1.46 -6.12 -16.91
N MET A 136 -1.04 -5.18 -17.73
CA MET A 136 -1.21 -3.76 -17.48
C MET A 136 -2.66 -3.39 -17.82
N THR A 137 -3.45 -3.08 -16.79
CA THR A 137 -4.83 -2.63 -16.99
C THR A 137 -4.82 -1.22 -17.57
N LEU A 138 -5.54 -1.05 -18.67
CA LEU A 138 -5.56 0.20 -19.44
C LEU A 138 -6.82 1.02 -19.20
N ARG A 139 -7.95 0.33 -18.98
CA ARG A 139 -9.26 0.98 -18.89
C ARG A 139 -10.25 0.13 -18.14
N LEU A 140 -11.14 0.78 -17.40
CA LEU A 140 -12.37 0.18 -16.90
C LEU A 140 -13.43 0.14 -17.99
N LEU A 141 -14.15 -0.97 -18.08
CA LEU A 141 -15.27 -1.14 -19.00
C LEU A 141 -16.54 -0.65 -18.30
N LYS A 142 -17.38 0.06 -19.02
CA LYS A 142 -18.66 0.59 -18.54
C LYS A 142 -19.81 0.10 -19.40
N ASP A 143 -20.94 -0.10 -18.75
CA ASP A 143 -22.25 -0.25 -19.35
C ASP A 143 -23.15 0.83 -18.72
N GLY A 144 -23.42 1.90 -19.47
CA GLY A 144 -23.96 3.13 -18.92
C GLY A 144 -23.03 3.72 -17.85
N ASP A 145 -23.56 3.95 -16.65
CA ASP A 145 -22.79 4.49 -15.51
C ASP A 145 -22.15 3.40 -14.63
N ARG A 146 -22.38 2.14 -14.95
CA ARG A 146 -21.87 1.03 -14.16
C ARG A 146 -20.56 0.50 -14.75
N VAL A 147 -19.55 0.30 -13.89
CA VAL A 147 -18.34 -0.45 -14.23
C VAL A 147 -18.69 -1.94 -14.31
N CYS A 148 -18.37 -2.57 -15.45
CA CYS A 148 -18.70 -3.97 -15.76
C CYS A 148 -17.47 -4.81 -16.13
N GLY A 149 -16.27 -4.32 -15.85
CA GLY A 149 -15.04 -5.05 -16.11
C GLY A 149 -13.83 -4.16 -16.33
N ALA A 150 -12.79 -4.75 -16.88
CA ALA A 150 -11.55 -4.06 -17.24
C ALA A 150 -10.93 -4.65 -18.50
N VAL A 151 -10.18 -3.83 -19.22
CA VAL A 151 -9.32 -4.26 -20.34
C VAL A 151 -7.87 -3.93 -20.02
N GLY A 152 -7.00 -4.86 -20.32
CA GLY A 152 -5.55 -4.72 -20.14
C GLY A 152 -4.80 -5.25 -21.36
N ILE A 153 -3.50 -5.07 -21.31
CA ILE A 153 -2.56 -5.61 -22.30
C ILE A 153 -1.51 -6.45 -21.57
N ASN A 154 -1.20 -7.60 -22.10
CA ASN A 154 -0.05 -8.35 -21.66
C ASN A 154 1.21 -7.61 -22.12
N VAL A 155 2.01 -7.11 -21.17
CA VAL A 155 3.18 -6.26 -21.47
C VAL A 155 4.33 -7.01 -22.12
N ARG A 156 4.26 -8.34 -22.22
CA ARG A 156 5.28 -9.16 -22.91
C ARG A 156 4.84 -9.59 -24.30
N THR A 157 3.57 -9.97 -24.47
CA THR A 157 3.07 -10.52 -25.74
C THR A 157 2.32 -9.48 -26.59
N GLY A 158 1.88 -8.37 -25.98
CA GLY A 158 1.02 -7.38 -26.64
C GLY A 158 -0.44 -7.80 -26.77
N GLU A 159 -0.82 -8.97 -26.26
CA GLU A 159 -2.20 -9.46 -26.32
C GLU A 159 -3.14 -8.61 -25.47
N ILE A 160 -4.31 -8.31 -26.02
CA ILE A 160 -5.38 -7.61 -25.30
C ILE A 160 -6.16 -8.63 -24.46
N VAL A 161 -6.31 -8.32 -23.18
CA VAL A 161 -7.03 -9.14 -22.22
C VAL A 161 -8.26 -8.40 -21.74
N VAL A 162 -9.43 -9.02 -21.84
CA VAL A 162 -10.71 -8.45 -21.40
C VAL A 162 -11.27 -9.31 -20.27
N CYS A 163 -11.56 -8.67 -19.14
CA CYS A 163 -12.23 -9.30 -18.01
C CYS A 163 -13.59 -8.63 -17.78
N LYS A 164 -14.67 -9.37 -17.95
CA LYS A 164 -16.00 -8.94 -17.51
C LYS A 164 -16.17 -9.27 -16.03
N ALA A 165 -16.65 -8.32 -15.25
CA ALA A 165 -16.80 -8.47 -13.80
C ALA A 165 -18.02 -7.71 -13.30
N LYS A 166 -18.65 -8.21 -12.23
CA LYS A 166 -19.76 -7.51 -11.55
C LYS A 166 -19.26 -6.30 -10.76
N SER A 167 -18.02 -6.35 -10.30
CA SER A 167 -17.33 -5.29 -9.53
C SER A 167 -15.85 -5.31 -9.83
N VAL A 168 -15.22 -4.14 -9.80
CA VAL A 168 -13.77 -3.97 -9.94
C VAL A 168 -13.26 -3.19 -8.74
N ILE A 169 -12.19 -3.70 -8.11
CA ILE A 169 -11.50 -3.04 -7.00
C ILE A 169 -10.14 -2.59 -7.52
N LEU A 170 -9.86 -1.31 -7.43
CA LEU A 170 -8.57 -0.74 -7.81
C LEU A 170 -7.63 -0.76 -6.61
N CYS A 171 -6.53 -1.50 -6.72
CA CYS A 171 -5.47 -1.62 -5.72
C CYS A 171 -4.09 -1.39 -6.33
N SER A 172 -4.00 -0.49 -7.30
CA SER A 172 -2.80 -0.26 -8.12
C SER A 172 -1.72 0.60 -7.45
N GLY A 173 -1.93 0.96 -6.19
CA GLY A 173 -1.00 1.80 -5.44
C GLY A 173 -1.02 3.27 -5.87
N GLY A 174 -0.02 4.00 -5.41
CA GLY A 174 0.12 5.43 -5.62
C GLY A 174 0.78 5.81 -6.94
N THR A 175 1.41 6.99 -6.95
CA THR A 175 2.12 7.55 -8.11
C THR A 175 3.52 7.96 -7.70
N ALA A 176 4.50 7.11 -7.92
CA ALA A 176 5.87 7.31 -7.45
C ALA A 176 6.61 8.50 -8.12
N ARG A 177 6.14 8.95 -9.28
CA ARG A 177 6.79 9.98 -10.09
C ARG A 177 5.98 11.25 -10.26
N PHE A 178 4.86 11.35 -9.60
CA PHE A 178 3.97 12.50 -9.71
C PHE A 178 4.61 13.74 -9.06
N GLY A 179 4.54 14.87 -9.74
CA GLY A 179 5.03 16.15 -9.24
C GLY A 179 6.53 16.40 -9.38
N LEU A 180 7.30 15.46 -9.95
CA LEU A 180 8.72 15.62 -10.24
C LEU A 180 9.00 15.46 -11.73
N PRO A 181 8.59 16.41 -12.58
CA PRO A 181 8.67 16.27 -14.04
C PRO A 181 10.11 16.12 -14.56
N GLU A 182 11.08 16.63 -13.85
CA GLU A 182 12.52 16.52 -14.20
C GLU A 182 13.16 15.24 -13.67
N ASN A 183 12.47 14.48 -12.82
CA ASN A 183 12.97 13.22 -12.31
C ASN A 183 12.74 12.10 -13.33
N GLY A 184 13.54 12.09 -14.38
CA GLY A 184 13.58 11.02 -15.36
C GLY A 184 14.23 9.72 -14.84
N TYR A 185 14.73 9.73 -13.61
CA TYR A 185 15.44 8.59 -13.03
C TYR A 185 14.46 7.51 -12.57
N LEU A 186 14.77 6.28 -12.93
CA LEU A 186 14.13 5.09 -12.33
C LEU A 186 14.57 4.88 -10.88
N TYR A 187 15.71 5.45 -10.51
CA TYR A 187 16.32 5.37 -9.20
C TYR A 187 16.09 6.64 -8.40
N GLY A 188 16.05 6.49 -7.08
CA GLY A 188 15.84 7.62 -6.18
C GLY A 188 14.38 8.03 -6.02
N VAL A 189 13.42 7.14 -6.26
CA VAL A 189 12.02 7.33 -5.87
C VAL A 189 11.71 6.53 -4.61
N TYR A 190 10.91 7.12 -3.72
CA TYR A 190 10.53 6.49 -2.46
C TYR A 190 9.72 5.21 -2.69
N ASP A 191 8.71 5.31 -3.53
CA ASP A 191 7.82 4.21 -3.88
C ASP A 191 8.33 3.37 -5.05
N PHE A 192 7.62 2.29 -5.34
CA PHE A 192 7.90 1.44 -6.48
C PHE A 192 7.77 2.23 -7.79
N PRO A 193 8.83 2.33 -8.62
CA PRO A 193 8.84 3.18 -9.81
C PRO A 193 7.86 2.74 -10.90
N GLY A 194 7.33 1.52 -10.80
CA GLY A 194 6.27 1.02 -11.65
C GLY A 194 4.87 1.53 -11.28
N ASN A 195 4.72 2.21 -10.15
CA ASN A 195 3.49 2.88 -9.75
C ASN A 195 3.39 4.21 -10.49
N THR A 196 2.62 4.26 -11.55
CA THR A 196 2.54 5.38 -12.49
C THR A 196 1.20 6.10 -12.47
N GLY A 197 0.36 5.84 -11.46
CA GLY A 197 -0.94 6.50 -11.29
C GLY A 197 -2.05 5.95 -12.19
N ASP A 198 -1.84 4.78 -12.79
CA ASP A 198 -2.80 4.19 -13.74
C ASP A 198 -4.20 4.03 -13.12
N GLY A 199 -4.28 3.68 -11.83
CA GLY A 199 -5.55 3.52 -11.12
C GLY A 199 -6.34 4.81 -11.02
N TYR A 200 -5.69 5.92 -10.71
CA TYR A 200 -6.35 7.24 -10.66
C TYR A 200 -6.89 7.64 -12.02
N VAL A 201 -6.09 7.46 -13.08
CA VAL A 201 -6.51 7.78 -14.44
C VAL A 201 -7.71 6.93 -14.87
N MET A 202 -7.68 5.64 -14.55
CA MET A 202 -8.80 4.73 -14.87
C MET A 202 -10.07 5.10 -14.10
N ALA A 203 -9.95 5.42 -12.81
CA ALA A 203 -11.06 5.83 -11.97
C ALA A 203 -11.68 7.14 -12.48
N TYR A 204 -10.86 8.16 -12.73
CA TYR A 204 -11.29 9.44 -13.25
C TYR A 204 -12.03 9.30 -14.61
N ARG A 205 -11.45 8.55 -15.54
CA ARG A 205 -12.07 8.28 -16.85
C ARG A 205 -13.36 7.47 -16.74
N ALA A 206 -13.54 6.71 -15.68
CA ALA A 206 -14.78 6.00 -15.40
C ALA A 206 -15.86 6.89 -14.74
N GLY A 207 -15.51 8.12 -14.36
CA GLY A 207 -16.43 9.09 -13.75
C GLY A 207 -16.32 9.18 -12.22
N ALA A 208 -15.25 8.64 -11.61
CA ALA A 208 -15.02 8.81 -10.19
C ALA A 208 -14.55 10.22 -9.87
N GLU A 209 -15.00 10.75 -8.75
CA GLU A 209 -14.41 11.94 -8.13
C GLU A 209 -13.08 11.57 -7.48
N LEU A 210 -12.11 12.45 -7.61
CA LEU A 210 -10.78 12.30 -7.00
C LEU A 210 -10.59 13.37 -5.92
N SER A 211 -10.04 13.00 -4.78
CA SER A 211 -9.76 13.90 -3.66
C SER A 211 -8.33 13.74 -3.18
N GLY A 212 -7.81 14.72 -2.45
CA GLY A 212 -6.47 14.70 -1.87
C GLY A 212 -5.32 14.93 -2.86
N PHE A 213 -5.60 15.35 -4.10
CA PHE A 213 -4.56 15.62 -5.10
C PHE A 213 -3.86 16.96 -4.87
N GLU A 214 -4.43 17.84 -4.10
CA GLU A 214 -3.84 19.07 -3.62
C GLU A 214 -2.72 18.85 -2.59
N TYR A 215 -2.64 17.64 -2.03
CA TYR A 215 -1.65 17.27 -1.05
C TYR A 215 -0.62 16.30 -1.67
N THR A 216 0.63 16.73 -1.71
CA THR A 216 1.76 15.91 -2.16
C THR A 216 2.70 15.67 -1.00
N LEU A 217 2.86 14.41 -0.64
CA LEU A 217 3.84 14.03 0.36
C LEU A 217 5.23 13.95 -0.26
N VAL A 218 6.15 14.75 0.25
CA VAL A 218 7.54 14.79 -0.21
C VAL A 218 8.43 14.16 0.85
N TYR A 219 9.20 13.15 0.44
CA TYR A 219 10.18 12.48 1.30
C TYR A 219 11.59 12.76 0.84
N TYR A 220 12.50 12.86 1.80
CA TYR A 220 13.93 12.77 1.51
C TYR A 220 14.28 11.33 1.14
N ILE A 221 15.10 11.17 0.13
CA ILE A 221 15.56 9.87 -0.35
C ILE A 221 17.08 9.87 -0.44
N ILE A 222 17.67 8.69 -0.35
CA ILE A 222 19.10 8.53 -0.64
C ILE A 222 19.23 8.45 -2.16
N LYS A 223 20.09 9.30 -2.74
CA LYS A 223 20.33 9.31 -4.18
C LYS A 223 20.68 7.90 -4.68
N ASP A 224 20.09 7.53 -5.81
CA ASP A 224 20.32 6.26 -6.51
C ASP A 224 19.85 5.00 -5.75
N ILE A 225 19.12 5.17 -4.64
CA ILE A 225 18.52 4.08 -3.89
C ILE A 225 17.00 4.21 -3.93
N ASN A 226 16.34 3.20 -4.45
CA ASN A 226 14.89 3.13 -4.54
C ASN A 226 14.29 2.38 -3.34
N ALA A 227 14.44 2.92 -2.16
CA ALA A 227 13.89 2.33 -0.95
C ALA A 227 13.66 3.40 0.13
N PRO A 228 12.76 3.18 1.09
CA PRO A 228 12.47 4.10 2.20
C PRO A 228 13.57 4.08 3.28
N LEU A 229 14.82 3.79 2.92
CA LEU A 229 15.92 3.60 3.86
C LEU A 229 16.20 4.82 4.73
N LEU A 230 16.12 6.02 4.16
CA LEU A 230 16.38 7.23 4.93
C LEU A 230 15.35 7.41 6.05
N TYR A 231 14.10 7.17 5.75
CA TYR A 231 13.02 7.26 6.72
C TYR A 231 13.22 6.27 7.88
N ILE A 232 13.53 5.02 7.56
CA ILE A 232 13.83 3.98 8.54
C ILE A 232 15.04 4.36 9.40
N THR A 233 16.11 4.89 8.80
CA THR A 233 17.30 5.29 9.56
C THR A 233 17.02 6.45 10.51
N LEU A 234 16.20 7.43 10.09
CA LEU A 234 15.79 8.55 10.96
C LEU A 234 14.97 8.07 12.16
N THR A 235 14.05 7.12 11.96
CA THR A 235 13.25 6.54 13.04
C THR A 235 14.10 5.70 14.01
N ARG A 236 15.30 5.30 13.60
CA ARG A 236 16.30 4.59 14.41
C ARG A 236 17.38 5.50 15.00
N GLY A 237 17.17 6.82 15.00
CA GLY A 237 18.04 7.79 15.63
C GLY A 237 19.16 8.36 14.75
N ALA A 238 19.12 8.15 13.44
CA ALA A 238 20.03 8.86 12.54
C ALA A 238 19.64 10.35 12.44
N HIS A 239 20.65 11.22 12.29
CA HIS A 239 20.45 12.65 12.12
C HIS A 239 20.90 13.08 10.72
N LEU A 240 20.13 14.00 10.14
CA LEU A 240 20.54 14.69 8.91
C LEU A 240 21.49 15.81 9.29
N LEU A 241 22.66 15.83 8.68
CA LEU A 241 23.64 16.88 8.86
C LEU A 241 23.79 17.68 7.56
N ASN A 242 24.01 18.99 7.67
CA ASN A 242 24.38 19.81 6.54
C ASN A 242 25.90 19.61 6.20
N ALA A 243 26.40 20.33 5.18
CA ALA A 243 27.80 20.25 4.78
C ALA A 243 28.81 20.70 5.88
N PHE A 244 28.32 21.33 6.94
CA PHE A 244 29.13 21.77 8.08
C PHE A 244 29.01 20.87 9.30
N ALA A 245 28.37 19.71 9.16
CA ALA A 245 28.08 18.74 10.23
C ALA A 245 27.24 19.32 11.39
N GLN A 246 26.30 20.22 11.06
CA GLN A 246 25.35 20.84 12.00
C GLN A 246 23.95 20.26 11.85
#